data_6f804d0d2fd75faf0ede85f81db7c4f7
#
_entry.id   6f804d0d2fd75faf0ede85f81db7c4f7
#
_cell.length_a   1.000
_cell.length_b   1.000
_cell.length_c   1.000
_cell.angle_alpha   90.00
_cell.angle_beta   90.00
_cell.angle_gamma   90.00
#
_symmetry.space_group_name_H-M   'P 1'
#
loop_
_entity.id
_entity.type
_entity.pdbx_description
1 polymer ?
#
loop_
_entity_poly.entity_id
_entity_poly.type
_entity_poly.pdbx_seq_one_letter_code
_entity_poly.pdbx_strand_id
1 'polypeptide(L)'
;MMAAMRWLPVVVWALSLAGCATLPRQEAGSPPPLAEDFVGQTVAQRTWFPPRELAFDPIRLGETIPLSPLPVHAKLVGSDNDDAVASLAAKLWLIDHARHSIDLVYYIFARDEAGYAILGALCNAVRRGVDVRMMVDSVGSLSATHAELRGLQSCAEEAGYLTDPEGRPTAHRARAQVAIINPLSSPFVRWNRRSHDKLLVVDGHQRELAYAMTGGRNVSLDYYGIDARGERDPHAFQDAELLVRARNPDGMAVGDAATYYYTLLFLQPGTRLLDPPRPGSRRARDQRLKAE
;
A
#
# COMPACT_ATOMS: atom_id res chain seq x y z
N MET A 1 -26.96 49.60 30.64
CA MET A 1 -26.08 49.45 29.46
C MET A 1 -25.41 48.06 29.52
N MET A 2 -26.18 47.03 29.25
CA MET A 2 -25.69 45.62 29.14
C MET A 2 -26.79 44.84 28.45
N ALA A 3 -26.63 44.54 27.20
CA ALA A 3 -27.33 43.46 26.48
C ALA A 3 -26.98 43.53 24.98
N ALA A 4 -25.94 42.90 24.59
CA ALA A 4 -25.76 42.43 23.20
C ALA A 4 -24.46 41.60 23.09
N MET A 5 -24.54 40.29 23.34
CA MET A 5 -23.56 39.33 22.80
C MET A 5 -23.91 37.90 23.27
N ARG A 6 -24.87 37.26 22.62
CA ARG A 6 -25.16 35.86 22.95
C ARG A 6 -25.76 35.05 21.78
N TRP A 7 -25.57 35.42 20.51
CA TRP A 7 -26.20 34.71 19.38
C TRP A 7 -25.26 34.14 18.29
N LEU A 8 -23.95 34.13 18.50
CA LEU A 8 -23.03 33.66 17.46
C LEU A 8 -22.70 32.15 17.43
N PRO A 9 -22.91 31.30 18.44
CA PRO A 9 -22.55 29.91 18.29
C PRO A 9 -23.63 28.99 17.70
N VAL A 10 -24.87 29.45 17.55
CA VAL A 10 -25.98 28.58 17.08
C VAL A 10 -26.06 28.51 15.55
N VAL A 11 -25.59 29.52 14.84
CA VAL A 11 -25.67 29.59 13.36
C VAL A 11 -24.62 28.72 12.68
N VAL A 12 -23.49 28.48 13.33
CA VAL A 12 -22.40 27.64 12.76
C VAL A 12 -22.73 26.15 12.79
N TRP A 13 -23.56 25.71 13.74
CA TRP A 13 -23.99 24.32 13.84
C TRP A 13 -25.15 23.93 12.91
N ALA A 14 -25.95 24.91 12.48
CA ALA A 14 -27.08 24.66 11.58
C ALA A 14 -26.65 24.49 10.12
N LEU A 15 -25.48 25.00 9.72
CA LEU A 15 -24.97 24.86 8.35
C LEU A 15 -24.22 23.54 8.09
N SER A 16 -23.84 22.82 9.13
CA SER A 16 -23.17 21.51 8.99
C SER A 16 -24.13 20.31 8.85
N LEU A 17 -25.43 20.50 9.05
CA LEU A 17 -26.44 19.45 8.92
C LEU A 17 -27.20 19.46 7.59
N ALA A 18 -27.02 20.48 6.75
CA ALA A 18 -27.71 20.61 5.46
C ALA A 18 -26.99 19.88 4.29
N GLY A 19 -25.89 19.17 4.56
CA GLY A 19 -25.06 18.52 3.52
C GLY A 19 -25.46 17.09 3.15
N CYS A 20 -26.46 16.48 3.79
CA CYS A 20 -27.02 15.20 3.35
C CYS A 20 -28.30 15.42 2.56
N ALA A 21 -28.22 16.16 1.44
CA ALA A 21 -29.27 16.11 0.44
C ALA A 21 -29.32 14.69 -0.09
N THR A 22 -30.39 13.98 0.19
CA THR A 22 -30.71 12.69 -0.36
C THR A 22 -30.67 12.78 -1.89
N LEU A 23 -29.62 12.19 -2.48
CA LEU A 23 -29.64 11.91 -3.91
C LEU A 23 -30.89 11.11 -4.22
N PRO A 24 -31.67 11.44 -5.27
CA PRO A 24 -32.83 10.67 -5.64
C PRO A 24 -32.40 9.22 -5.82
N ARG A 25 -33.07 8.33 -5.08
CA ARG A 25 -32.88 6.89 -5.19
C ARG A 25 -33.31 6.52 -6.62
N GLN A 26 -32.34 6.29 -7.49
CA GLN A 26 -32.62 5.68 -8.77
C GLN A 26 -33.20 4.29 -8.50
N GLU A 27 -34.45 4.06 -8.98
CA GLU A 27 -35.02 2.74 -8.96
C GLU A 27 -34.08 1.81 -9.72
N ALA A 28 -33.65 0.75 -9.04
CA ALA A 28 -32.75 -0.23 -9.60
C ALA A 28 -33.49 -1.04 -10.68
N GLY A 29 -33.54 -0.50 -11.87
CA GLY A 29 -33.78 -1.30 -13.06
C GLY A 29 -32.60 -2.26 -13.23
N SER A 30 -32.86 -3.46 -13.77
CA SER A 30 -31.78 -4.38 -14.11
C SER A 30 -30.73 -3.62 -14.94
N PRO A 31 -29.45 -3.70 -14.60
CA PRO A 31 -28.42 -3.02 -15.38
C PRO A 31 -28.51 -3.51 -16.84
N PRO A 32 -28.45 -2.62 -17.83
CA PRO A 32 -28.39 -3.01 -19.20
C PRO A 32 -27.21 -3.97 -19.44
N PRO A 33 -27.32 -4.91 -20.38
CA PRO A 33 -26.19 -5.77 -20.71
C PRO A 33 -24.98 -4.90 -21.05
N LEU A 34 -23.82 -5.23 -20.49
CA LEU A 34 -22.58 -4.53 -20.77
C LEU A 34 -22.30 -4.61 -22.27
N ALA A 35 -22.00 -3.48 -22.90
CA ALA A 35 -21.56 -3.46 -24.29
C ALA A 35 -20.29 -4.31 -24.45
N GLU A 36 -20.08 -4.96 -25.58
CA GLU A 36 -18.90 -5.76 -25.85
C GLU A 36 -17.58 -5.01 -25.59
N ASP A 37 -17.59 -3.70 -25.72
CA ASP A 37 -16.45 -2.82 -25.41
C ASP A 37 -16.76 -1.83 -24.27
N PHE A 38 -17.34 -2.31 -23.18
CA PHE A 38 -17.65 -1.48 -22.02
C PHE A 38 -16.41 -0.78 -21.43
N VAL A 39 -15.28 -1.48 -21.39
CA VAL A 39 -14.02 -0.93 -20.85
C VAL A 39 -13.51 0.19 -21.74
N GLY A 40 -13.45 -0.02 -23.06
CA GLY A 40 -13.02 1.00 -24.01
C GLY A 40 -13.92 2.23 -23.99
N GLN A 41 -15.25 2.04 -23.96
CA GLN A 41 -16.19 3.16 -23.86
C GLN A 41 -16.05 3.93 -22.54
N THR A 42 -15.85 3.24 -21.43
CA THR A 42 -15.62 3.86 -20.12
C THR A 42 -14.33 4.65 -20.12
N VAL A 43 -13.27 4.14 -20.72
CA VAL A 43 -11.97 4.83 -20.86
C VAL A 43 -12.11 6.06 -21.74
N ALA A 44 -12.80 5.94 -22.88
CA ALA A 44 -13.02 7.05 -23.80
C ALA A 44 -13.84 8.21 -23.20
N GLN A 45 -14.72 7.92 -22.25
CA GLN A 45 -15.54 8.91 -21.56
C GLN A 45 -14.83 9.58 -20.38
N ARG A 46 -13.62 9.13 -20.01
CA ARG A 46 -12.88 9.74 -18.90
C ARG A 46 -12.39 11.14 -19.29
N THR A 47 -12.73 12.10 -18.43
CA THR A 47 -12.23 13.49 -18.55
C THR A 47 -10.89 13.70 -17.86
N TRP A 48 -10.34 12.64 -17.24
CA TRP A 48 -9.05 12.72 -16.57
C TRP A 48 -7.91 12.40 -17.55
N PHE A 49 -6.98 13.31 -17.62
CA PHE A 49 -5.73 13.15 -18.38
C PHE A 49 -4.57 13.05 -17.40
N PRO A 50 -3.59 12.18 -17.64
CA PRO A 50 -2.37 12.13 -16.83
C PRO A 50 -1.68 13.49 -16.89
N PRO A 51 -1.00 13.93 -15.81
CA PRO A 51 -0.20 15.14 -15.86
C PRO A 51 0.80 15.11 -17.01
N ARG A 52 1.02 16.26 -17.65
CA ARG A 52 1.96 16.35 -18.80
C ARG A 52 3.39 15.96 -18.42
N GLU A 53 3.73 16.05 -17.13
CA GLU A 53 5.03 15.69 -16.58
C GLU A 53 5.26 14.17 -16.52
N LEU A 54 4.22 13.36 -16.67
CA LEU A 54 4.39 11.92 -16.77
C LEU A 54 4.89 11.59 -18.17
N ALA A 55 6.09 11.01 -18.24
CA ALA A 55 6.72 10.61 -19.50
C ALA A 55 5.98 9.47 -20.24
N PHE A 56 4.90 8.95 -19.65
CA PHE A 56 4.10 7.87 -20.21
C PHE A 56 2.61 8.07 -19.89
N ASP A 57 1.75 7.60 -20.79
CA ASP A 57 0.31 7.54 -20.57
C ASP A 57 -0.03 6.25 -19.80
N PRO A 58 -0.48 6.33 -18.53
CA PRO A 58 -0.76 5.15 -17.72
C PRO A 58 -1.93 4.32 -18.27
N ILE A 59 -2.84 4.93 -19.03
CA ILE A 59 -3.96 4.22 -19.66
C ILE A 59 -3.44 3.37 -20.80
N ARG A 60 -2.70 3.97 -21.74
CA ARG A 60 -2.07 3.23 -22.85
C ARG A 60 -1.15 2.14 -22.35
N LEU A 61 -0.43 2.41 -21.27
CA LEU A 61 0.42 1.42 -20.68
C LEU A 61 -0.37 0.24 -20.12
N GLY A 62 -1.48 0.50 -19.41
CA GLY A 62 -2.39 -0.53 -18.94
C GLY A 62 -2.98 -1.36 -20.09
N GLU A 63 -3.29 -0.74 -21.21
CA GLU A 63 -3.77 -1.43 -22.42
C GLU A 63 -2.68 -2.28 -23.10
N THR A 64 -1.43 -1.88 -22.97
CA THR A 64 -0.28 -2.58 -23.60
C THR A 64 0.31 -3.66 -22.71
N ILE A 65 -0.03 -3.70 -21.41
CA ILE A 65 0.37 -4.81 -20.55
C ILE A 65 -0.46 -6.03 -20.96
N PRO A 66 0.13 -7.01 -21.64
CA PRO A 66 -0.60 -8.19 -22.04
C PRO A 66 -1.06 -8.93 -20.79
N LEU A 67 -2.35 -9.21 -20.71
CA LEU A 67 -2.81 -10.28 -19.81
C LEU A 67 -2.03 -11.51 -20.24
N SER A 68 -1.13 -11.98 -19.39
CA SER A 68 -0.33 -13.12 -19.72
C SER A 68 -1.25 -14.32 -19.96
N PRO A 69 -1.22 -14.93 -21.15
CA PRO A 69 -1.93 -16.19 -21.38
C PRO A 69 -1.26 -17.34 -20.63
N LEU A 70 -0.12 -17.10 -20.00
CA LEU A 70 0.66 -18.12 -19.33
C LEU A 70 0.08 -18.41 -17.95
N PRO A 71 0.04 -19.69 -17.55
CA PRO A 71 -0.53 -20.10 -16.29
C PRO A 71 0.25 -19.52 -15.12
N VAL A 72 -0.47 -19.09 -14.10
CA VAL A 72 0.07 -18.65 -12.82
C VAL A 72 -0.29 -19.67 -11.73
N HIS A 73 0.51 -19.72 -10.68
CA HIS A 73 0.09 -20.32 -9.43
C HIS A 73 -0.61 -19.25 -8.60
N ALA A 74 -1.85 -19.51 -8.22
CA ALA A 74 -2.62 -18.65 -7.37
C ALA A 74 -3.08 -19.41 -6.13
N LYS A 75 -2.98 -18.79 -4.95
CA LYS A 75 -3.50 -19.29 -3.70
C LYS A 75 -4.44 -18.25 -3.11
N LEU A 76 -5.71 -18.63 -2.94
CA LEU A 76 -6.63 -17.87 -2.12
C LEU A 76 -6.31 -18.13 -0.64
N VAL A 77 -6.09 -17.08 0.11
CA VAL A 77 -6.01 -17.09 1.57
C VAL A 77 -7.36 -16.62 2.08
N GLY A 78 -8.09 -17.51 2.71
CA GLY A 78 -9.49 -17.30 3.07
C GLY A 78 -9.70 -16.32 4.21
N SER A 79 -10.92 -16.30 4.73
CA SER A 79 -11.37 -15.27 5.67
C SER A 79 -11.46 -15.75 7.13
N ASP A 80 -11.21 -17.00 7.42
CA ASP A 80 -11.19 -17.46 8.80
C ASP A 80 -9.92 -17.01 9.55
N ASN A 81 -9.92 -17.19 10.87
CA ASN A 81 -8.82 -16.71 11.71
C ASN A 81 -7.50 -17.45 11.44
N ASP A 82 -7.53 -18.73 11.10
CA ASP A 82 -6.32 -19.49 10.81
C ASP A 82 -5.71 -19.04 9.47
N ASP A 83 -6.55 -18.79 8.47
CA ASP A 83 -6.15 -18.17 7.19
C ASP A 83 -5.63 -16.75 7.39
N ALA A 84 -6.22 -15.98 8.31
CA ALA A 84 -5.76 -14.63 8.61
C ALA A 84 -4.34 -14.63 9.22
N VAL A 85 -4.08 -15.50 10.19
CA VAL A 85 -2.72 -15.69 10.75
C VAL A 85 -1.76 -16.20 9.67
N ALA A 86 -2.20 -17.18 8.86
CA ALA A 86 -1.41 -17.67 7.74
C ALA A 86 -1.06 -16.58 6.72
N SER A 87 -1.96 -15.61 6.52
CA SER A 87 -1.69 -14.44 5.68
C SER A 87 -0.55 -13.58 6.22
N LEU A 88 -0.53 -13.28 7.53
CA LEU A 88 0.56 -12.54 8.15
C LEU A 88 1.88 -13.30 8.02
N ALA A 89 1.85 -14.60 8.34
CA ALA A 89 3.01 -15.46 8.20
C ALA A 89 3.53 -15.50 6.75
N ALA A 90 2.64 -15.57 5.75
CA ALA A 90 3.02 -15.53 4.35
C ALA A 90 3.68 -14.20 3.95
N LYS A 91 3.16 -13.06 4.43
CA LYS A 91 3.78 -11.74 4.18
C LYS A 91 5.19 -11.67 4.78
N LEU A 92 5.36 -12.10 6.03
CA LEU A 92 6.66 -12.13 6.67
C LEU A 92 7.62 -13.05 5.93
N TRP A 93 7.17 -14.25 5.55
CA TRP A 93 7.97 -15.19 4.79
C TRP A 93 8.41 -14.61 3.44
N LEU A 94 7.51 -13.97 2.70
CA LEU A 94 7.82 -13.33 1.42
C LEU A 94 8.87 -12.24 1.58
N ILE A 95 8.74 -11.39 2.62
CA ILE A 95 9.69 -10.32 2.92
C ILE A 95 11.06 -10.89 3.29
N ASP A 96 11.08 -11.95 4.11
CA ASP A 96 12.32 -12.58 4.56
C ASP A 96 13.06 -13.31 3.42
N HIS A 97 12.34 -13.76 2.41
CA HIS A 97 12.92 -14.46 1.25
C HIS A 97 13.14 -13.56 0.02
N ALA A 98 12.79 -12.29 0.12
CA ALA A 98 13.08 -11.31 -0.93
C ALA A 98 14.58 -11.20 -1.18
N ARG A 99 14.97 -11.09 -2.47
CA ARG A 99 16.37 -11.03 -2.91
C ARG A 99 16.76 -9.70 -3.54
N HIS A 100 15.81 -8.99 -4.17
CA HIS A 100 16.11 -7.79 -4.96
C HIS A 100 15.26 -6.58 -4.55
N SER A 101 13.94 -6.77 -4.44
CA SER A 101 13.04 -5.64 -4.18
C SER A 101 11.77 -6.04 -3.44
N ILE A 102 11.27 -5.12 -2.65
CA ILE A 102 9.97 -5.21 -2.00
C ILE A 102 9.22 -3.90 -2.22
N ASP A 103 8.03 -3.99 -2.79
CA ASP A 103 7.09 -2.89 -2.97
C ASP A 103 5.81 -3.19 -2.20
N LEU A 104 5.42 -2.29 -1.30
CA LEU A 104 4.17 -2.48 -0.57
C LEU A 104 3.38 -1.18 -0.46
N VAL A 105 2.05 -1.30 -0.60
CA VAL A 105 1.10 -0.22 -0.37
C VAL A 105 -0.06 -0.74 0.47
N TYR A 106 -0.39 -0.01 1.53
CA TYR A 106 -1.51 -0.33 2.41
C TYR A 106 -2.29 0.92 2.77
N TYR A 107 -3.62 0.79 2.79
CA TYR A 107 -4.51 1.83 3.29
C TYR A 107 -4.31 2.02 4.80
N ILE A 108 -4.44 0.94 5.57
CA ILE A 108 -4.14 0.94 7.01
C ILE A 108 -2.82 0.21 7.25
N PHE A 109 -1.92 0.90 7.92
CA PHE A 109 -0.72 0.33 8.52
C PHE A 109 -0.71 0.73 9.98
N ALA A 110 -1.06 -0.20 10.86
CA ALA A 110 -1.27 0.11 12.26
C ALA A 110 0.04 0.12 13.06
N ARG A 111 -0.03 0.74 14.22
CA ARG A 111 1.03 0.76 15.22
C ARG A 111 0.78 -0.32 16.26
N ASP A 112 0.82 -1.55 15.82
CA ASP A 112 0.61 -2.74 16.61
C ASP A 112 1.67 -3.81 16.30
N GLU A 113 1.59 -4.98 16.90
CA GLU A 113 2.55 -6.07 16.74
C GLU A 113 2.66 -6.52 15.28
N ALA A 114 1.57 -6.54 14.52
CA ALA A 114 1.59 -6.88 13.10
C ALA A 114 2.36 -5.82 12.30
N GLY A 115 2.11 -4.53 12.55
CA GLY A 115 2.84 -3.43 11.94
C GLY A 115 4.33 -3.46 12.29
N TYR A 116 4.68 -3.70 13.55
CA TYR A 116 6.07 -3.80 13.98
C TYR A 116 6.78 -5.01 13.38
N ALA A 117 6.13 -6.17 13.32
CA ALA A 117 6.70 -7.35 12.70
C ALA A 117 7.03 -7.12 11.21
N ILE A 118 6.12 -6.50 10.47
CA ILE A 118 6.36 -6.15 9.06
C ILE A 118 7.51 -5.13 8.94
N LEU A 119 7.54 -4.07 9.77
CA LEU A 119 8.62 -3.08 9.73
C LEU A 119 9.99 -3.69 10.06
N GLY A 120 10.05 -4.59 11.05
CA GLY A 120 11.26 -5.32 11.41
C GLY A 120 11.77 -6.19 10.26
N ALA A 121 10.86 -6.97 9.64
CA ALA A 121 11.19 -7.80 8.49
C ALA A 121 11.70 -6.97 7.30
N LEU A 122 11.06 -5.83 7.01
CA LEU A 122 11.51 -4.88 5.96
C LEU A 122 12.88 -4.29 6.28
N CYS A 123 13.14 -3.92 7.54
CA CYS A 123 14.44 -3.44 7.98
C CYS A 123 15.53 -4.49 7.74
N ASN A 124 15.25 -5.74 8.12
CA ASN A 124 16.17 -6.86 7.89
C ASN A 124 16.37 -7.12 6.38
N ALA A 125 15.35 -6.95 5.56
CA ALA A 125 15.48 -7.03 4.11
C ALA A 125 16.46 -5.96 3.55
N VAL A 126 16.35 -4.71 4.01
CA VAL A 126 17.29 -3.64 3.64
C VAL A 126 18.72 -4.00 4.04
N ARG A 127 18.93 -4.55 5.23
CA ARG A 127 20.26 -5.02 5.69
C ARG A 127 20.82 -6.14 4.82
N ARG A 128 19.96 -7.00 4.26
CA ARG A 128 20.37 -8.06 3.32
C ARG A 128 20.69 -7.55 1.92
N GLY A 129 20.41 -6.29 1.61
CA GLY A 129 20.64 -5.73 0.28
C GLY A 129 19.39 -5.72 -0.60
N VAL A 130 18.20 -5.68 -0.03
CA VAL A 130 16.92 -5.64 -0.77
C VAL A 130 16.39 -4.21 -0.78
N ASP A 131 16.10 -3.65 -1.96
CA ASP A 131 15.45 -2.35 -2.11
C ASP A 131 14.02 -2.40 -1.59
N VAL A 132 13.65 -1.48 -0.70
CA VAL A 132 12.30 -1.42 -0.12
C VAL A 132 11.63 -0.09 -0.47
N ARG A 133 10.44 -0.16 -1.05
CA ARG A 133 9.54 0.98 -1.26
C ARG A 133 8.22 0.71 -0.56
N MET A 134 7.83 1.59 0.34
CA MET A 134 6.60 1.49 1.12
C MET A 134 5.72 2.71 0.89
N MET A 135 4.44 2.49 0.67
CA MET A 135 3.43 3.55 0.65
C MET A 135 2.33 3.27 1.65
N VAL A 136 1.86 4.33 2.31
CA VAL A 136 0.67 4.26 3.17
C VAL A 136 -0.25 5.45 2.89
N ASP A 137 -1.55 5.24 3.02
CA ASP A 137 -2.51 6.34 2.97
C ASP A 137 -2.46 7.16 4.28
N SER A 138 -2.52 8.47 4.18
CA SER A 138 -2.38 9.35 5.33
C SER A 138 -3.52 9.29 6.33
N VAL A 139 -4.74 8.97 5.89
CA VAL A 139 -5.92 8.88 6.76
C VAL A 139 -6.06 7.48 7.32
N GLY A 140 -5.96 6.46 6.47
CA GLY A 140 -6.05 5.08 6.90
C GLY A 140 -4.94 4.69 7.90
N SER A 141 -3.77 5.29 7.78
CA SER A 141 -2.60 4.99 8.61
C SER A 141 -2.28 6.08 9.65
N LEU A 142 -3.29 6.81 10.15
CA LEU A 142 -3.10 7.85 11.17
C LEU A 142 -2.49 7.34 12.47
N SER A 143 -2.74 6.07 12.82
CA SER A 143 -2.15 5.42 13.99
C SER A 143 -0.65 5.14 13.81
N ALA A 144 -0.20 4.87 12.59
CA ALA A 144 1.21 4.77 12.27
C ALA A 144 1.79 6.17 12.17
N THR A 145 2.50 6.59 13.19
CA THR A 145 3.15 7.90 13.14
C THR A 145 4.27 7.89 12.10
N HIS A 146 4.51 9.04 11.49
CA HIS A 146 5.65 9.18 10.57
C HIS A 146 7.00 8.83 11.23
N ALA A 147 7.03 8.67 12.55
CA ALA A 147 8.25 8.34 13.28
C ALA A 147 8.65 6.87 13.10
N GLU A 148 7.69 5.92 13.18
CA GLU A 148 7.95 4.50 12.92
C GLU A 148 8.34 4.28 11.46
N LEU A 149 7.63 4.93 10.55
CA LEU A 149 7.94 4.85 9.12
C LEU A 149 9.33 5.43 8.78
N ARG A 150 9.75 6.50 9.47
CA ARG A 150 11.14 7.00 9.38
C ARG A 150 12.14 6.06 10.03
N GLY A 151 11.71 5.26 11.02
CA GLY A 151 12.51 4.18 11.57
C GLY A 151 12.95 3.21 10.49
N LEU A 152 12.04 2.77 9.63
CA LEU A 152 12.37 1.94 8.47
C LEU A 152 13.40 2.61 7.55
N GLN A 153 13.25 3.89 7.25
CA GLN A 153 14.23 4.61 6.42
C GLN A 153 15.62 4.65 7.08
N SER A 154 15.70 4.69 8.42
CA SER A 154 17.00 4.68 9.12
C SER A 154 17.77 3.37 8.97
N CYS A 155 17.11 2.27 8.63
CA CYS A 155 17.76 0.99 8.35
C CYS A 155 18.67 1.05 7.12
N ALA A 156 18.47 2.05 6.24
CA ALA A 156 19.37 2.29 5.12
C ALA A 156 20.81 2.67 5.55
N GLU A 157 21.02 3.10 6.80
CA GLU A 157 22.36 3.33 7.35
C GLU A 157 23.18 2.02 7.43
N GLU A 158 22.50 0.90 7.60
CA GLU A 158 23.09 -0.45 7.70
C GLU A 158 22.78 -1.30 6.46
N ALA A 159 22.37 -0.67 5.34
CA ALA A 159 21.96 -1.38 4.15
C ALA A 159 23.06 -2.24 3.56
N GLY A 160 22.70 -3.46 3.18
CA GLY A 160 23.52 -4.35 2.38
C GLY A 160 23.65 -3.88 0.94
N TYR A 161 24.54 -4.51 0.19
CA TYR A 161 24.70 -4.23 -1.24
C TYR A 161 23.62 -4.94 -2.06
N LEU A 162 23.06 -4.25 -3.04
CA LEU A 162 22.17 -4.87 -4.02
C LEU A 162 22.93 -5.97 -4.77
N THR A 163 22.20 -7.01 -5.17
CA THR A 163 22.74 -8.08 -6.01
C THR A 163 22.26 -7.93 -7.44
N ASP A 164 23.12 -8.31 -8.38
CA ASP A 164 22.75 -8.48 -9.79
C ASP A 164 21.88 -9.75 -9.98
N PRO A 165 21.33 -9.99 -11.19
CA PRO A 165 20.53 -11.19 -11.45
C PRO A 165 21.27 -12.50 -11.19
N GLU A 166 22.60 -12.50 -11.29
CA GLU A 166 23.46 -13.65 -11.02
C GLU A 166 23.79 -13.81 -9.52
N GLY A 167 23.25 -12.92 -8.65
CA GLY A 167 23.43 -12.95 -7.21
C GLY A 167 24.77 -12.35 -6.70
N ARG A 168 25.51 -11.65 -7.55
CA ARG A 168 26.79 -11.02 -7.16
C ARG A 168 26.54 -9.63 -6.58
N PRO A 169 27.23 -9.20 -5.52
CA PRO A 169 27.09 -7.86 -4.96
C PRO A 169 27.46 -6.77 -6.00
N THR A 170 26.62 -5.74 -6.08
CA THR A 170 26.88 -4.55 -6.89
C THR A 170 27.60 -3.48 -6.07
N ALA A 171 27.93 -2.34 -6.68
CA ALA A 171 28.48 -1.17 -5.97
C ALA A 171 27.42 -0.34 -5.22
N HIS A 172 26.13 -0.68 -5.36
CA HIS A 172 25.02 0.09 -4.82
C HIS A 172 24.44 -0.57 -3.57
N ARG A 173 24.17 0.22 -2.54
CA ARG A 173 23.47 -0.23 -1.34
C ARG A 173 21.97 -0.18 -1.55
N ALA A 174 21.26 -1.06 -0.86
CA ALA A 174 19.82 -1.06 -0.79
C ALA A 174 19.29 0.24 -0.18
N ARG A 175 18.08 0.61 -0.57
CA ARG A 175 17.38 1.81 -0.13
C ARG A 175 16.12 1.43 0.62
N ALA A 176 15.74 2.26 1.56
CA ALA A 176 14.42 2.23 2.20
C ALA A 176 13.71 3.56 1.89
N GLN A 177 12.70 3.51 1.07
CA GLN A 177 11.90 4.67 0.66
C GLN A 177 10.48 4.54 1.20
N VAL A 178 10.02 5.55 1.92
CA VAL A 178 8.65 5.59 2.43
C VAL A 178 7.92 6.79 1.85
N ALA A 179 6.73 6.58 1.34
CA ALA A 179 5.90 7.63 0.80
C ALA A 179 4.51 7.64 1.46
N ILE A 180 3.97 8.83 1.63
CA ILE A 180 2.61 9.04 2.14
C ILE A 180 1.73 9.46 0.98
N ILE A 181 0.64 8.73 0.77
CA ILE A 181 -0.37 9.07 -0.22
C ILE A 181 -1.30 10.13 0.37
N ASN A 182 -1.43 11.22 -0.35
CA ASN A 182 -2.29 12.35 -0.04
C ASN A 182 -2.13 12.83 1.42
N PRO A 183 -0.92 13.30 1.81
CA PRO A 183 -0.61 13.67 3.19
C PRO A 183 -1.50 14.82 3.68
N LEU A 184 -1.98 14.72 4.91
CA LEU A 184 -2.83 15.73 5.55
C LEU A 184 -2.12 17.08 5.72
N SER A 185 -0.80 17.09 5.73
CA SER A 185 0.02 18.31 5.78
C SER A 185 0.10 19.07 4.46
N SER A 186 -0.47 18.54 3.38
CA SER A 186 -0.50 19.23 2.09
C SER A 186 -1.56 20.33 2.10
N PRO A 187 -1.23 21.56 1.64
CA PRO A 187 -2.23 22.63 1.52
C PRO A 187 -3.33 22.32 0.49
N PHE A 188 -3.13 21.30 -0.35
CA PHE A 188 -4.07 20.87 -1.38
C PHE A 188 -4.66 19.48 -1.07
N VAL A 189 -4.90 19.18 0.22
CA VAL A 189 -5.49 17.90 0.64
C VAL A 189 -6.85 17.71 -0.04
N ARG A 190 -6.97 16.61 -0.78
CA ARG A 190 -8.26 16.16 -1.31
C ARG A 190 -8.79 15.04 -0.41
N TRP A 191 -9.67 15.39 0.52
CA TRP A 191 -10.18 14.48 1.54
C TRP A 191 -10.74 13.16 1.00
N ASN A 192 -11.39 13.20 -0.16
CA ASN A 192 -12.02 12.05 -0.78
C ASN A 192 -11.07 11.25 -1.71
N ARG A 193 -9.83 11.69 -1.92
CA ARG A 193 -8.86 10.98 -2.76
C ARG A 193 -7.97 10.14 -1.88
N ARG A 194 -8.36 8.88 -1.69
CA ARG A 194 -7.65 7.90 -0.86
C ARG A 194 -7.20 6.73 -1.71
N SER A 195 -6.06 6.15 -1.36
CA SER A 195 -5.68 4.84 -1.87
C SER A 195 -6.18 3.80 -0.89
N HIS A 196 -7.07 2.93 -1.33
CA HIS A 196 -7.56 1.80 -0.54
C HIS A 196 -6.85 0.51 -0.91
N ASP A 197 -5.68 0.62 -1.52
CA ASP A 197 -4.89 -0.50 -1.99
C ASP A 197 -4.29 -1.29 -0.83
N LYS A 198 -4.13 -2.57 -1.05
CA LYS A 198 -3.39 -3.52 -0.23
C LYS A 198 -2.65 -4.43 -1.16
N LEU A 199 -1.36 -4.15 -1.35
CA LEU A 199 -0.53 -4.86 -2.29
C LEU A 199 0.87 -5.01 -1.71
N LEU A 200 1.38 -6.22 -1.76
CA LEU A 200 2.78 -6.56 -1.53
C LEU A 200 3.32 -7.22 -2.80
N VAL A 201 4.39 -6.67 -3.34
CA VAL A 201 5.13 -7.25 -4.46
C VAL A 201 6.55 -7.53 -4.01
N VAL A 202 7.01 -8.72 -4.23
CA VAL A 202 8.37 -9.15 -3.89
C VAL A 202 9.06 -9.59 -5.17
N ASP A 203 10.26 -9.06 -5.39
CA ASP A 203 11.11 -9.35 -6.55
C ASP A 203 10.40 -9.20 -7.91
N GLY A 204 9.52 -8.18 -8.02
CA GLY A 204 8.57 -8.03 -9.11
C GLY A 204 9.17 -8.04 -10.51
N HIS A 205 10.41 -7.58 -10.67
CA HIS A 205 11.13 -7.59 -11.95
C HIS A 205 11.92 -8.89 -12.20
N GLN A 206 11.88 -9.83 -11.26
CA GLN A 206 12.63 -11.09 -11.39
C GLN A 206 11.69 -12.23 -11.80
N ARG A 207 11.88 -12.74 -13.01
CA ARG A 207 10.94 -13.68 -13.64
C ARG A 207 10.63 -14.93 -12.84
N GLU A 208 11.60 -15.48 -12.14
CA GLU A 208 11.43 -16.73 -11.40
C GLU A 208 11.07 -16.50 -9.93
N LEU A 209 11.29 -15.28 -9.44
CA LEU A 209 11.18 -14.97 -8.01
C LEU A 209 9.95 -14.15 -7.66
N ALA A 210 9.29 -13.55 -8.66
CA ALA A 210 8.22 -12.58 -8.46
C ALA A 210 6.99 -13.18 -7.76
N TYR A 211 6.59 -12.52 -6.66
CA TYR A 211 5.31 -12.75 -5.99
C TYR A 211 4.53 -11.45 -5.91
N ALA A 212 3.21 -11.56 -6.02
CA ALA A 212 2.28 -10.48 -5.72
C ALA A 212 1.18 -11.00 -4.78
N MET A 213 0.90 -10.25 -3.71
CA MET A 213 -0.18 -10.55 -2.79
C MET A 213 -1.08 -9.34 -2.63
N THR A 214 -2.38 -9.51 -2.86
CA THR A 214 -3.37 -8.43 -2.79
C THR A 214 -4.69 -8.95 -2.24
N GLY A 215 -5.53 -8.06 -1.72
CA GLY A 215 -6.84 -8.42 -1.19
C GLY A 215 -7.42 -7.38 -0.25
N GLY A 216 -8.22 -7.79 0.73
CA GLY A 216 -8.90 -6.90 1.66
C GLY A 216 -8.11 -6.57 2.92
N ARG A 217 -7.19 -7.45 3.38
CA ARG A 217 -6.49 -7.28 4.66
C ARG A 217 -5.50 -6.12 4.64
N ASN A 218 -5.65 -5.25 5.63
CA ASN A 218 -4.64 -4.26 5.96
C ASN A 218 -3.56 -4.84 6.88
N VAL A 219 -2.57 -4.02 7.24
CA VAL A 219 -1.56 -4.38 8.25
C VAL A 219 -2.01 -3.82 9.60
N SER A 220 -2.79 -4.63 10.31
CA SER A 220 -3.24 -4.41 11.69
C SER A 220 -3.69 -5.73 12.27
N LEU A 221 -3.51 -5.96 13.57
CA LEU A 221 -4.01 -7.13 14.29
C LEU A 221 -5.51 -7.35 14.06
N ASP A 222 -6.29 -6.28 13.91
CA ASP A 222 -7.73 -6.33 13.59
C ASP A 222 -8.05 -7.18 12.34
N TYR A 223 -7.07 -7.41 11.46
CA TYR A 223 -7.22 -8.17 10.21
C TYR A 223 -6.60 -9.57 10.29
N TYR A 224 -5.91 -9.91 11.38
CA TYR A 224 -5.21 -11.18 11.50
C TYR A 224 -5.81 -12.16 12.50
N GLY A 225 -6.97 -11.83 13.06
CA GLY A 225 -7.74 -12.71 13.91
C GLY A 225 -7.10 -13.01 15.27
N ILE A 226 -6.13 -12.21 15.68
CA ILE A 226 -5.43 -12.34 16.97
C ILE A 226 -5.31 -10.97 17.65
N ASP A 227 -5.29 -10.97 18.96
CA ASP A 227 -4.99 -9.81 19.78
C ASP A 227 -3.48 -9.65 20.04
N ALA A 228 -3.09 -8.62 20.79
CA ALA A 228 -1.70 -8.34 21.17
C ALA A 228 -1.04 -9.46 22.03
N ARG A 229 -1.80 -10.41 22.55
CA ARG A 229 -1.30 -11.58 23.29
C ARG A 229 -1.17 -12.80 22.40
N GLY A 230 -1.60 -12.71 21.13
CA GLY A 230 -1.67 -13.83 20.20
C GLY A 230 -2.89 -14.73 20.42
N GLU A 231 -3.86 -14.30 21.24
CA GLU A 231 -5.11 -15.01 21.43
C GLU A 231 -6.10 -14.68 20.31
N ARG A 232 -7.02 -15.59 20.02
CA ARG A 232 -8.03 -15.37 18.96
C ARG A 232 -8.92 -14.18 19.28
N ASP A 233 -9.05 -13.25 18.34
CA ASP A 233 -9.99 -12.14 18.40
C ASP A 233 -11.24 -12.46 17.56
N PRO A 234 -12.42 -12.68 18.21
CA PRO A 234 -13.66 -12.94 17.49
C PRO A 234 -14.23 -11.70 16.77
N HIS A 235 -13.70 -10.52 17.05
CA HIS A 235 -14.13 -9.26 16.43
C HIS A 235 -13.26 -8.81 15.27
N ALA A 236 -12.24 -9.58 14.92
CA ALA A 236 -11.37 -9.28 13.80
C ALA A 236 -12.14 -9.22 12.47
N PHE A 237 -11.70 -8.36 11.58
CA PHE A 237 -12.26 -8.26 10.23
C PHE A 237 -12.01 -9.53 9.44
N GLN A 238 -13.03 -9.99 8.75
CA GLN A 238 -12.95 -11.14 7.84
C GLN A 238 -12.71 -10.64 6.43
N ASP A 239 -11.54 -10.93 5.90
CA ASP A 239 -11.11 -10.56 4.56
C ASP A 239 -10.43 -11.74 3.87
N ALA A 240 -10.27 -11.66 2.55
CA ALA A 240 -9.55 -12.65 1.78
C ALA A 240 -8.43 -11.97 0.96
N GLU A 241 -7.41 -12.75 0.64
CA GLU A 241 -6.28 -12.30 -0.17
C GLU A 241 -5.92 -13.34 -1.24
N LEU A 242 -5.32 -12.86 -2.30
CA LEU A 242 -4.80 -13.67 -3.37
C LEU A 242 -3.27 -13.54 -3.41
N LEU A 243 -2.58 -14.64 -3.23
CA LEU A 243 -1.15 -14.75 -3.48
C LEU A 243 -0.92 -15.35 -4.86
N VAL A 244 -0.14 -14.68 -5.68
CA VAL A 244 0.10 -15.06 -7.07
C VAL A 244 1.59 -15.09 -7.35
N ARG A 245 2.03 -16.09 -8.12
CA ARG A 245 3.36 -16.14 -8.72
C ARG A 245 3.30 -16.71 -10.13
N ALA A 246 4.28 -16.42 -10.96
CA ALA A 246 4.42 -17.07 -12.25
C ALA A 246 4.62 -18.58 -12.07
N ARG A 247 4.05 -19.38 -12.99
CA ARG A 247 4.23 -20.84 -13.00
C ARG A 247 5.57 -21.26 -13.63
N ASN A 248 6.06 -20.45 -14.54
CA ASN A 248 7.33 -20.64 -15.23
C ASN A 248 8.04 -19.29 -15.45
N PRO A 249 9.34 -19.29 -15.79
CA PRO A 249 10.11 -18.07 -16.01
C PRO A 249 9.53 -17.12 -17.08
N ASP A 250 8.77 -17.65 -18.03
CA ASP A 250 8.17 -16.87 -19.11
C ASP A 250 6.87 -16.17 -18.67
N GLY A 251 6.31 -16.58 -17.54
CA GLY A 251 5.05 -16.09 -17.00
C GLY A 251 5.14 -14.79 -16.19
N MET A 252 5.93 -13.84 -16.63
CA MET A 252 6.33 -12.63 -15.90
C MET A 252 5.27 -11.56 -15.68
N ALA A 253 4.20 -11.59 -16.42
CA ALA A 253 3.25 -10.46 -16.44
C ALA A 253 2.69 -10.07 -15.06
N VAL A 254 2.63 -11.01 -14.11
CA VAL A 254 2.10 -10.70 -12.77
C VAL A 254 3.04 -9.78 -11.99
N GLY A 255 4.33 -10.11 -11.92
CA GLY A 255 5.30 -9.31 -11.18
C GLY A 255 5.52 -7.95 -11.84
N ASP A 256 5.68 -7.91 -13.15
CA ASP A 256 5.83 -6.67 -13.91
C ASP A 256 4.60 -5.78 -13.80
N ALA A 257 3.40 -6.34 -14.00
CA ALA A 257 2.16 -5.59 -13.89
C ALA A 257 1.95 -5.02 -12.48
N ALA A 258 2.20 -5.81 -11.43
CA ALA A 258 2.08 -5.37 -10.05
C ALA A 258 3.11 -4.28 -9.71
N THR A 259 4.37 -4.45 -10.11
CA THR A 259 5.43 -3.46 -9.93
C THR A 259 5.13 -2.18 -10.71
N TYR A 260 4.59 -2.32 -11.89
CA TYR A 260 4.19 -1.19 -12.74
C TYR A 260 3.08 -0.39 -12.06
N TYR A 261 2.02 -1.07 -11.63
CA TYR A 261 0.92 -0.45 -10.91
C TYR A 261 1.43 0.28 -9.65
N TYR A 262 2.27 -0.38 -8.88
CA TYR A 262 2.90 0.21 -7.70
C TYR A 262 3.69 1.48 -8.05
N THR A 263 4.48 1.42 -9.12
CA THR A 263 5.31 2.56 -9.55
C THR A 263 4.44 3.75 -9.99
N LEU A 264 3.32 3.50 -10.67
CA LEU A 264 2.35 4.55 -11.01
C LEU A 264 1.78 5.24 -9.77
N LEU A 265 1.41 4.46 -8.75
CA LEU A 265 0.95 5.04 -7.47
C LEU A 265 2.05 5.85 -6.78
N PHE A 266 3.28 5.34 -6.80
CA PHE A 266 4.43 6.00 -6.17
C PHE A 266 4.76 7.35 -6.81
N LEU A 267 4.59 7.46 -8.12
CA LEU A 267 4.88 8.69 -8.89
C LEU A 267 3.71 9.67 -8.96
N GLN A 268 2.55 9.36 -8.37
CA GLN A 268 1.40 10.28 -8.41
C GLN A 268 1.70 11.60 -7.69
N PRO A 269 1.19 12.75 -8.22
CA PRO A 269 1.39 14.07 -7.60
C PRO A 269 0.88 14.17 -6.15
N GLY A 270 -0.07 13.30 -5.77
CA GLY A 270 -0.58 13.19 -4.39
C GLY A 270 0.28 12.34 -3.46
N THR A 271 1.37 11.76 -3.94
CA THR A 271 2.28 10.92 -3.15
C THR A 271 3.51 11.75 -2.79
N ARG A 272 3.85 11.75 -1.51
CA ARG A 272 5.00 12.49 -0.99
C ARG A 272 5.97 11.56 -0.26
N LEU A 273 7.22 11.54 -0.70
CA LEU A 273 8.30 10.88 0.04
C LEU A 273 8.46 11.53 1.41
N LEU A 274 8.63 10.70 2.43
CA LEU A 274 9.07 11.17 3.73
C LEU A 274 10.56 11.52 3.66
N ASP A 275 10.92 12.65 4.26
CA ASP A 275 12.32 12.96 4.46
C ASP A 275 12.95 11.91 5.38
N PRO A 276 14.11 11.38 5.03
CA PRO A 276 14.82 10.45 5.89
C PRO A 276 15.15 11.12 7.24
N PRO A 277 15.21 10.36 8.33
CA PRO A 277 15.66 10.91 9.61
C PRO A 277 17.10 11.41 9.49
N ARG A 278 17.45 12.43 10.26
CA ARG A 278 18.83 12.87 10.33
C ARG A 278 19.70 11.72 10.83
N PRO A 279 20.83 11.43 10.18
CA PRO A 279 21.75 10.38 10.62
C PRO A 279 22.08 10.49 12.11
N GLY A 280 22.08 9.38 12.83
CA GLY A 280 22.39 9.34 14.26
C GLY A 280 21.33 9.93 15.19
N SER A 281 20.14 10.28 14.69
CA SER A 281 19.08 10.79 15.56
C SER A 281 18.64 9.71 16.56
N ARG A 282 18.59 10.08 17.85
CA ARG A 282 18.15 9.17 18.92
C ARG A 282 16.76 8.61 18.63
N ARG A 283 15.87 9.47 18.15
CA ARG A 283 14.47 9.08 17.82
C ARG A 283 14.40 8.04 16.69
N ALA A 284 15.19 8.19 15.63
CA ALA A 284 15.25 7.22 14.55
C ALA A 284 15.76 5.86 15.04
N ARG A 285 16.83 5.87 15.86
CA ARG A 285 17.36 4.66 16.49
C ARG A 285 16.34 3.97 17.39
N ASP A 286 15.64 4.74 18.25
CA ASP A 286 14.67 4.19 19.18
C ASP A 286 13.47 3.59 18.43
N GLN A 287 13.06 4.18 17.29
CA GLN A 287 11.99 3.63 16.45
C GLN A 287 12.43 2.36 15.71
N ARG A 288 13.66 2.31 15.24
CA ARG A 288 14.22 1.11 14.63
C ARG A 288 14.25 -0.05 15.62
N LEU A 289 14.76 0.17 16.83
CA LEU A 289 14.80 -0.85 17.89
C LEU A 289 13.41 -1.38 18.30
N LYS A 290 12.35 -0.60 18.11
CA LYS A 290 10.99 -1.08 18.33
C LYS A 290 10.46 -1.94 17.16
N ALA A 291 10.99 -1.74 15.97
CA ALA A 291 10.61 -2.51 14.79
C ALA A 291 11.38 -3.84 14.67
N GLU A 292 12.53 -3.95 15.31
CA GLU A 292 13.30 -5.19 15.43
C GLU A 292 12.72 -6.15 16.46
#